data_2bfaf8705483b6817ddff41194ce7d7d
#
_entry.id   2bfaf8705483b6817ddff41194ce7d7d
#
_cell.length_a   1.000
_cell.length_b   1.000
_cell.length_c   1.000
_cell.angle_alpha   90.00
_cell.angle_beta   90.00
_cell.angle_gamma   90.00
#
_symmetry.space_group_name_H-M   'P 1'
#
loop_
_entity.id
_entity.type
_entity.pdbx_description
1 polymer ?
#
loop_
_entity_poly.entity_id
_entity_poly.type
_entity_poly.pdbx_seq_one_letter_code
_entity_poly.pdbx_strand_id
1 'polypeptide(L)'
;MIIKTTNLGWQWPGQSAQLRFPDISLPAGEHLFIHGPSGSGKTTLLSLLSGLNRATLGSIRVHGQDLARLSGGGRDRLRADRTGVIFQQFNLVPYLSALDNATLPCRLSGRRRQQAGDPAVAARQLMTALGLPGETFNRKAPELSTGQQQRVAAARALIGAPPLILADEPTSALDVVNRDRFVALLLEQAAGTGSSVVFVSHDPALASHFGNHLELLTDTEANP
;
A
#
# COMPACT_ATOMS: atom_id res chain seq x y z
N MET A 1 -10.00 -11.19 10.03
CA MET A 1 -10.17 -10.14 9.00
C MET A 1 -9.12 -9.08 9.18
N ILE A 2 -8.36 -8.78 8.10
CA ILE A 2 -7.38 -7.69 8.11
C ILE A 2 -8.06 -6.35 7.84
N ILE A 3 -9.03 -6.34 6.92
CA ILE A 3 -9.88 -5.20 6.59
C ILE A 3 -11.34 -5.64 6.65
N LYS A 4 -12.20 -4.81 7.23
CA LYS A 4 -13.65 -4.91 7.13
C LYS A 4 -14.24 -3.50 7.02
N THR A 5 -15.01 -3.25 5.96
CA THR A 5 -15.78 -2.01 5.78
C THR A 5 -17.28 -2.32 5.78
N THR A 6 -18.09 -1.34 6.13
CA THR A 6 -19.55 -1.47 6.08
C THR A 6 -20.15 -0.11 5.72
N ASN A 7 -20.89 -0.05 4.59
CA ASN A 7 -21.54 1.14 4.05
C ASN A 7 -20.60 2.35 3.96
N LEU A 8 -19.35 2.10 3.54
CA LEU A 8 -18.30 3.11 3.54
C LEU A 8 -18.58 4.22 2.56
N GLY A 9 -18.44 5.47 3.00
CA GLY A 9 -18.54 6.64 2.15
C GLY A 9 -17.62 7.78 2.57
N TRP A 10 -17.34 8.64 1.60
CA TRP A 10 -16.52 9.83 1.74
C TRP A 10 -17.15 11.02 1.05
N GLN A 11 -17.11 12.18 1.71
CA GLN A 11 -17.54 13.47 1.16
C GLN A 11 -16.44 14.50 1.43
N TRP A 12 -16.07 15.23 0.39
CA TRP A 12 -15.11 16.32 0.54
C TRP A 12 -15.75 17.48 1.30
N PRO A 13 -15.00 18.15 2.19
CA PRO A 13 -15.48 19.35 2.85
C PRO A 13 -15.96 20.40 1.83
N GLY A 14 -17.19 20.89 2.01
CA GLY A 14 -17.78 21.92 1.14
C GLY A 14 -18.31 21.43 -0.21
N GLN A 15 -18.29 20.13 -0.49
CA GLN A 15 -18.90 19.54 -1.70
C GLN A 15 -20.15 18.73 -1.35
N SER A 16 -21.13 18.71 -2.27
CA SER A 16 -22.33 17.88 -2.15
C SER A 16 -22.09 16.44 -2.64
N ALA A 17 -21.12 16.26 -3.55
CA ALA A 17 -20.79 14.94 -4.09
C ALA A 17 -20.22 14.03 -3.01
N GLN A 18 -20.72 12.79 -2.98
CA GLN A 18 -20.35 11.76 -2.02
C GLN A 18 -19.90 10.51 -2.76
N LEU A 19 -18.71 10.02 -2.45
CA LEU A 19 -18.27 8.69 -2.90
C LEU A 19 -18.83 7.61 -1.97
N ARG A 20 -19.34 6.53 -2.54
CA ARG A 20 -19.70 5.30 -1.85
C ARG A 20 -18.83 4.17 -2.36
N PHE A 21 -18.44 3.30 -1.42
CA PHE A 21 -17.57 2.19 -1.73
C PHE A 21 -18.28 0.86 -1.41
N PRO A 22 -18.08 -0.18 -2.21
CA PRO A 22 -18.54 -1.52 -1.87
C PRO A 22 -17.96 -1.98 -0.53
N ASP A 23 -18.67 -2.86 0.17
CA ASP A 23 -18.19 -3.44 1.40
C ASP A 23 -17.02 -4.38 1.14
N ILE A 24 -15.96 -4.23 1.91
CA ILE A 24 -14.75 -5.05 1.84
C ILE A 24 -14.67 -5.97 3.07
N SER A 25 -14.39 -7.24 2.84
CA SER A 25 -14.16 -8.23 3.88
C SER A 25 -12.96 -9.07 3.50
N LEU A 26 -11.74 -8.60 3.85
CA LEU A 26 -10.48 -9.23 3.47
C LEU A 26 -9.90 -10.01 4.66
N PRO A 27 -9.75 -11.34 4.57
CA PRO A 27 -9.01 -12.14 5.53
C PRO A 27 -7.53 -11.76 5.63
N ALA A 28 -6.89 -12.08 6.75
CA ALA A 28 -5.44 -11.90 6.88
C ALA A 28 -4.69 -12.89 5.97
N GLY A 29 -3.64 -12.42 5.31
CA GLY A 29 -2.84 -13.20 4.37
C GLY A 29 -3.40 -13.24 2.95
N GLU A 30 -4.64 -12.81 2.72
CA GLU A 30 -5.20 -12.69 1.38
C GLU A 30 -4.89 -11.36 0.72
N HIS A 31 -4.90 -11.34 -0.62
CA HIS A 31 -4.63 -10.15 -1.42
C HIS A 31 -5.90 -9.70 -2.14
N LEU A 32 -6.06 -8.38 -2.31
CA LEU A 32 -7.20 -7.76 -2.99
C LEU A 32 -6.70 -6.85 -4.11
N PHE A 33 -7.19 -7.07 -5.31
CA PHE A 33 -7.01 -6.17 -6.44
C PHE A 33 -8.21 -5.23 -6.56
N ILE A 34 -7.94 -3.93 -6.59
CA ILE A 34 -8.96 -2.90 -6.79
C ILE A 34 -8.70 -2.20 -8.11
N HIS A 35 -9.67 -2.23 -9.01
CA HIS A 35 -9.58 -1.56 -10.30
C HIS A 35 -10.78 -0.66 -10.55
N GLY A 36 -10.67 0.18 -11.56
CA GLY A 36 -11.71 1.12 -11.96
C GLY A 36 -11.14 2.29 -12.74
N PRO A 37 -11.99 3.07 -13.42
CA PRO A 37 -11.56 4.21 -14.20
C PRO A 37 -10.88 5.29 -13.35
N SER A 38 -10.21 6.25 -14.02
CA SER A 38 -9.68 7.42 -13.34
C SER A 38 -10.82 8.21 -12.69
N GLY A 39 -10.63 8.67 -11.47
CA GLY A 39 -11.66 9.40 -10.72
C GLY A 39 -12.67 8.53 -9.95
N SER A 40 -12.62 7.19 -10.04
CA SER A 40 -13.54 6.30 -9.30
C SER A 40 -13.29 6.25 -7.78
N GLY A 41 -12.34 7.03 -7.24
CA GLY A 41 -12.09 7.10 -5.80
C GLY A 41 -11.08 6.10 -5.24
N LYS A 42 -10.30 5.39 -6.08
CA LYS A 42 -9.30 4.38 -5.66
C LYS A 42 -8.33 4.91 -4.59
N THR A 43 -7.65 6.02 -4.88
CA THR A 43 -6.72 6.69 -3.93
C THR A 43 -7.43 7.15 -2.67
N THR A 44 -8.70 7.64 -2.79
CA THR A 44 -9.52 8.02 -1.64
C THR A 44 -9.80 6.81 -0.76
N LEU A 45 -10.19 5.68 -1.35
CA LEU A 45 -10.41 4.43 -0.60
C LEU A 45 -9.13 4.00 0.14
N LEU A 46 -7.97 4.00 -0.52
CA LEU A 46 -6.70 3.68 0.15
C LEU A 46 -6.37 4.66 1.29
N SER A 47 -6.67 5.94 1.13
CA SER A 47 -6.47 6.94 2.20
C SER A 47 -7.36 6.69 3.42
N LEU A 48 -8.59 6.19 3.20
CA LEU A 48 -9.50 5.78 4.26
C LEU A 48 -9.02 4.50 4.95
N LEU A 49 -8.62 3.47 4.17
CA LEU A 49 -8.09 2.21 4.70
C LEU A 49 -6.79 2.39 5.47
N SER A 50 -5.94 3.35 5.08
CA SER A 50 -4.71 3.71 5.81
C SER A 50 -4.98 4.55 7.06
N GLY A 51 -6.20 5.07 7.24
CA GLY A 51 -6.55 5.98 8.34
C GLY A 51 -5.95 7.40 8.20
N LEU A 52 -5.48 7.78 7.00
CA LEU A 52 -5.10 9.17 6.70
C LEU A 52 -6.33 10.06 6.74
N ASN A 53 -7.39 9.66 6.06
CA ASN A 53 -8.67 10.32 6.11
C ASN A 53 -9.65 9.58 7.03
N ARG A 54 -10.63 10.31 7.59
CA ARG A 54 -11.74 9.72 8.34
C ARG A 54 -12.93 9.53 7.40
N ALA A 55 -13.51 8.34 7.43
CA ALA A 55 -14.77 8.11 6.74
C ALA A 55 -15.84 9.09 7.23
N THR A 56 -16.64 9.62 6.30
CA THR A 56 -17.79 10.47 6.63
C THR A 56 -19.05 9.64 6.85
N LEU A 57 -19.09 8.44 6.28
CA LEU A 57 -20.19 7.47 6.43
C LEU A 57 -19.62 6.06 6.61
N GLY A 58 -20.42 5.22 7.27
CA GLY A 58 -20.12 3.83 7.49
C GLY A 58 -19.02 3.59 8.50
N SER A 59 -18.36 2.45 8.41
CA SER A 59 -17.30 2.07 9.35
C SER A 59 -16.16 1.35 8.65
N ILE A 60 -14.95 1.52 9.20
CA ILE A 60 -13.72 0.85 8.75
C ILE A 60 -13.06 0.20 9.96
N ARG A 61 -12.82 -1.10 9.87
CA ARG A 61 -11.96 -1.82 10.79
C ARG A 61 -10.72 -2.31 10.06
N VAL A 62 -9.55 -1.98 10.57
CA VAL A 62 -8.25 -2.45 10.09
C VAL A 62 -7.51 -3.09 11.26
N HIS A 63 -6.96 -4.28 11.05
CA HIS A 63 -6.33 -5.07 12.13
C HIS A 63 -7.27 -5.30 13.33
N GLY A 64 -8.58 -5.44 13.09
CA GLY A 64 -9.59 -5.57 14.14
C GLY A 64 -9.95 -4.28 14.89
N GLN A 65 -9.25 -3.18 14.64
CA GLN A 65 -9.48 -1.88 15.28
C GLN A 65 -10.40 -0.99 14.43
N ASP A 66 -11.38 -0.38 15.06
CA ASP A 66 -12.27 0.60 14.43
C ASP A 66 -11.53 1.94 14.32
N LEU A 67 -11.26 2.38 13.09
CA LEU A 67 -10.48 3.61 12.84
C LEU A 67 -11.20 4.88 13.33
N ALA A 68 -12.52 4.88 13.40
CA ALA A 68 -13.30 6.03 13.89
C ALA A 68 -13.08 6.27 15.39
N ARG A 69 -12.80 5.21 16.16
CA ARG A 69 -12.56 5.27 17.60
C ARG A 69 -11.14 5.67 17.98
N LEU A 70 -10.22 5.69 17.01
CA LEU A 70 -8.83 6.08 17.26
C LEU A 70 -8.66 7.61 17.18
N SER A 71 -7.84 8.13 18.07
CA SER A 71 -7.32 9.52 17.95
C SER A 71 -6.43 9.65 16.70
N GLY A 72 -6.08 10.88 16.31
CA GLY A 72 -5.12 11.12 15.22
C GLY A 72 -3.81 10.35 15.43
N GLY A 73 -3.17 10.54 16.60
CA GLY A 73 -1.95 9.83 16.97
C GLY A 73 -2.12 8.30 17.06
N GLY A 74 -3.32 7.82 17.43
CA GLY A 74 -3.64 6.39 17.45
C GLY A 74 -3.66 5.79 16.03
N ARG A 75 -4.24 6.50 15.05
CA ARG A 75 -4.23 6.10 13.64
C ARG A 75 -2.81 6.16 13.05
N ASP A 76 -2.02 7.21 13.40
CA ASP A 76 -0.64 7.33 12.95
C ASP A 76 0.22 6.18 13.47
N ARG A 77 0.06 5.82 14.75
CA ARG A 77 0.75 4.67 15.33
C ARG A 77 0.34 3.35 14.69
N LEU A 78 -0.98 3.13 14.49
CA LEU A 78 -1.48 1.93 13.81
C LEU A 78 -0.87 1.79 12.41
N ARG A 79 -0.86 2.89 11.64
CA ARG A 79 -0.26 2.95 10.31
C ARG A 79 1.24 2.67 10.35
N ALA A 80 1.98 3.36 11.21
CA ALA A 80 3.42 3.17 11.33
C ALA A 80 3.79 1.74 11.71
N ASP A 81 3.05 1.12 12.63
CA ASP A 81 3.37 -0.20 13.18
C ASP A 81 2.89 -1.36 12.29
N ARG A 82 1.78 -1.19 11.56
CA ARG A 82 1.06 -2.32 10.96
C ARG A 82 0.73 -2.17 9.47
N THR A 83 1.05 -1.03 8.86
CA THR A 83 0.71 -0.79 7.45
C THR A 83 1.92 -0.33 6.67
N GLY A 84 2.25 -1.03 5.59
CA GLY A 84 3.16 -0.56 4.56
C GLY A 84 2.39 0.19 3.49
N VAL A 85 2.94 1.29 2.96
CA VAL A 85 2.29 2.04 1.88
C VAL A 85 3.28 2.25 0.75
N ILE A 86 2.84 1.90 -0.47
CA ILE A 86 3.52 2.22 -1.73
C ILE A 86 2.66 3.27 -2.42
N PHE A 87 3.18 4.47 -2.58
CA PHE A 87 2.50 5.58 -3.24
C PHE A 87 2.77 5.59 -4.74
N GLN A 88 1.88 6.14 -5.53
CA GLN A 88 2.03 6.29 -6.98
C GLN A 88 3.33 7.01 -7.38
N GLN A 89 3.72 8.06 -6.65
CA GLN A 89 4.98 8.79 -6.86
C GLN A 89 6.13 8.28 -5.98
N PHE A 90 6.01 7.08 -5.41
CA PHE A 90 6.96 6.41 -4.50
C PHE A 90 7.27 7.18 -3.21
N ASN A 91 7.25 8.50 -3.20
CA ASN A 91 7.52 9.39 -2.06
C ASN A 91 8.80 9.01 -1.30
N LEU A 92 9.88 8.73 -2.04
CA LEU A 92 11.20 8.54 -1.46
C LEU A 92 11.75 9.88 -0.98
N VAL A 93 12.44 9.84 0.15
CA VAL A 93 13.13 11.02 0.69
C VAL A 93 14.38 11.27 -0.17
N PRO A 94 14.47 12.41 -0.89
CA PRO A 94 15.44 12.57 -1.98
C PRO A 94 16.89 12.62 -1.52
N TYR A 95 17.15 13.10 -0.30
CA TYR A 95 18.52 13.20 0.24
C TYR A 95 18.98 11.92 0.97
N LEU A 96 18.12 10.94 1.14
CA LEU A 96 18.45 9.63 1.71
C LEU A 96 18.88 8.65 0.62
N SER A 97 19.75 7.72 0.99
CA SER A 97 20.09 6.57 0.15
C SER A 97 18.91 5.62 -0.05
N ALA A 98 19.01 4.70 -1.02
CA ALA A 98 18.03 3.63 -1.19
C ALA A 98 17.86 2.81 0.11
N LEU A 99 18.98 2.46 0.74
CA LEU A 99 19.01 1.71 1.99
C LEU A 99 18.34 2.49 3.14
N ASP A 100 18.66 3.79 3.29
CA ASP A 100 18.04 4.61 4.33
C ASP A 100 16.54 4.81 4.11
N ASN A 101 16.10 4.98 2.86
CA ASN A 101 14.68 5.02 2.52
C ASN A 101 13.99 3.71 2.89
N ALA A 102 14.58 2.56 2.55
CA ALA A 102 14.00 1.25 2.87
C ALA A 102 13.91 1.02 4.38
N THR A 103 14.89 1.46 5.17
CA THR A 103 14.92 1.29 6.64
C THR A 103 14.11 2.32 7.42
N LEU A 104 13.62 3.39 6.78
CA LEU A 104 12.93 4.50 7.43
C LEU A 104 11.77 4.07 8.35
N PRO A 105 10.91 3.09 7.99
CA PRO A 105 9.84 2.64 8.88
C PRO A 105 10.33 2.06 10.21
N CYS A 106 11.52 1.46 10.23
CA CYS A 106 12.12 0.93 11.46
C CYS A 106 12.63 2.02 12.41
N ARG A 107 12.82 3.26 11.92
CA ARG A 107 13.12 4.45 12.75
C ARG A 107 11.85 5.01 13.37
N LEU A 108 10.69 4.84 12.72
CA LEU A 108 9.40 5.38 13.14
C LEU A 108 8.58 4.41 14.00
N SER A 109 8.85 3.10 13.91
CA SER A 109 8.11 2.04 14.60
C SER A 109 9.07 1.07 15.31
N GLY A 110 9.00 1.04 16.63
CA GLY A 110 9.73 0.06 17.44
C GLY A 110 9.30 -1.38 17.11
N ARG A 111 8.01 -1.59 16.78
CA ARG A 111 7.49 -2.90 16.36
C ARG A 111 8.16 -3.36 15.06
N ARG A 112 8.19 -2.52 14.02
CA ARG A 112 8.80 -2.88 12.73
C ARG A 112 10.30 -3.10 12.87
N ARG A 113 10.98 -2.28 13.69
CA ARG A 113 12.39 -2.48 14.02
C ARG A 113 12.66 -3.83 14.69
N GLN A 114 11.85 -4.20 15.68
CA GLN A 114 11.98 -5.49 16.38
C GLN A 114 11.77 -6.66 15.42
N GLN A 115 10.76 -6.59 14.54
CA GLN A 115 10.48 -7.64 13.57
C GLN A 115 11.53 -7.74 12.47
N ALA A 116 12.16 -6.63 12.08
CA ALA A 116 13.25 -6.63 11.12
C ALA A 116 14.57 -7.18 11.69
N GLY A 117 14.73 -7.23 13.02
CA GLY A 117 16.01 -7.55 13.65
C GLY A 117 17.05 -6.45 13.38
N ASP A 118 18.01 -6.73 12.49
CA ASP A 118 18.88 -5.69 11.91
C ASP A 118 18.21 -5.07 10.68
N PRO A 119 17.74 -3.81 10.76
CA PRO A 119 17.06 -3.18 9.64
C PRO A 119 17.90 -3.05 8.37
N ALA A 120 19.23 -2.87 8.50
CA ALA A 120 20.09 -2.72 7.34
C ALA A 120 20.26 -4.06 6.60
N VAL A 121 20.39 -5.15 7.33
CA VAL A 121 20.46 -6.51 6.76
C VAL A 121 19.12 -6.87 6.11
N ALA A 122 18.01 -6.68 6.82
CA ALA A 122 16.67 -6.96 6.32
C ALA A 122 16.34 -6.14 5.06
N ALA A 123 16.69 -4.85 5.03
CA ALA A 123 16.47 -4.01 3.86
C ALA A 123 17.30 -4.47 2.65
N ARG A 124 18.56 -4.84 2.84
CA ARG A 124 19.41 -5.38 1.75
C ARG A 124 18.81 -6.66 1.18
N GLN A 125 18.37 -7.58 2.03
CA GLN A 125 17.72 -8.82 1.62
C GLN A 125 16.45 -8.55 0.80
N LEU A 126 15.56 -7.68 1.29
CA LEU A 126 14.33 -7.31 0.59
C LEU A 126 14.61 -6.63 -0.76
N MET A 127 15.55 -5.66 -0.80
CA MET A 127 15.92 -4.99 -2.04
C MET A 127 16.49 -5.97 -3.06
N THR A 128 17.34 -6.91 -2.63
CA THR A 128 17.87 -7.97 -3.50
C THR A 128 16.76 -8.89 -4.00
N ALA A 129 15.86 -9.36 -3.13
CA ALA A 129 14.71 -10.19 -3.50
C ALA A 129 13.77 -9.49 -4.49
N LEU A 130 13.62 -8.17 -4.37
CA LEU A 130 12.88 -7.33 -5.32
C LEU A 130 13.67 -7.03 -6.60
N GLY A 131 14.88 -7.58 -6.77
CA GLY A 131 15.70 -7.44 -7.97
C GLY A 131 16.42 -6.11 -8.10
N LEU A 132 16.71 -5.42 -6.98
CA LEU A 132 17.52 -4.20 -6.99
C LEU A 132 19.02 -4.57 -6.95
N PRO A 133 19.86 -4.04 -7.88
CA PRO A 133 21.30 -4.30 -7.86
C PRO A 133 21.98 -3.72 -6.62
N GLY A 134 22.92 -4.47 -6.03
CA GLY A 134 23.58 -4.12 -4.76
C GLY A 134 24.35 -2.79 -4.79
N GLU A 135 24.93 -2.43 -5.95
CA GLU A 135 25.64 -1.18 -6.17
C GLU A 135 24.74 0.07 -6.09
N THR A 136 23.41 -0.11 -6.13
CA THR A 136 22.44 0.99 -6.04
C THR A 136 22.04 1.30 -4.59
N PHE A 137 22.34 0.44 -3.63
CA PHE A 137 21.84 0.57 -2.25
C PHE A 137 22.25 1.87 -1.56
N ASN A 138 23.44 2.37 -1.88
CA ASN A 138 23.99 3.59 -1.31
C ASN A 138 23.71 4.85 -2.18
N ARG A 139 23.10 4.70 -3.37
CA ARG A 139 22.70 5.82 -4.20
C ARG A 139 21.52 6.55 -3.60
N LYS A 140 21.47 7.87 -3.78
CA LYS A 140 20.33 8.70 -3.38
C LYS A 140 19.12 8.45 -4.29
N ALA A 141 17.93 8.72 -3.81
CA ALA A 141 16.70 8.46 -4.56
C ALA A 141 16.68 9.09 -5.98
N PRO A 142 17.13 10.34 -6.21
CA PRO A 142 17.16 10.92 -7.56
C PRO A 142 18.16 10.27 -8.53
N GLU A 143 19.14 9.53 -8.03
CA GLU A 143 20.15 8.82 -8.84
C GLU A 143 19.66 7.44 -9.32
N LEU A 144 18.49 7.03 -8.87
CA LEU A 144 17.87 5.75 -9.20
C LEU A 144 16.93 5.90 -10.40
N SER A 145 16.90 4.88 -11.27
CA SER A 145 15.85 4.80 -12.28
C SER A 145 14.46 4.66 -11.64
N THR A 146 13.40 4.98 -12.37
CA THR A 146 12.01 4.85 -11.88
C THR A 146 11.71 3.44 -11.35
N GLY A 147 12.12 2.40 -12.07
CA GLY A 147 11.94 1.01 -11.61
C GLY A 147 12.76 0.67 -10.36
N GLN A 148 13.95 1.29 -10.18
CA GLN A 148 14.73 1.14 -8.95
C GLN A 148 14.08 1.86 -7.77
N GLN A 149 13.58 3.09 -7.98
CA GLN A 149 12.82 3.83 -6.96
C GLN A 149 11.59 3.07 -6.49
N GLN A 150 10.87 2.46 -7.42
CA GLN A 150 9.71 1.61 -7.13
C GLN A 150 10.07 0.42 -6.23
N ARG A 151 11.16 -0.29 -6.54
CA ARG A 151 11.63 -1.43 -5.72
C ARG A 151 12.07 -0.99 -4.33
N VAL A 152 12.69 0.17 -4.20
CA VAL A 152 13.01 0.77 -2.89
C VAL A 152 11.73 1.09 -2.11
N ALA A 153 10.71 1.66 -2.76
CA ALA A 153 9.43 1.95 -2.13
C ALA A 153 8.71 0.66 -1.67
N ALA A 154 8.80 -0.41 -2.45
CA ALA A 154 8.28 -1.73 -2.06
C ALA A 154 9.05 -2.32 -0.86
N ALA A 155 10.39 -2.28 -0.86
CA ALA A 155 11.21 -2.71 0.27
C ALA A 155 10.86 -1.92 1.54
N ARG A 156 10.70 -0.59 1.43
CA ARG A 156 10.24 0.28 2.52
C ARG A 156 8.86 -0.13 3.04
N ALA A 157 7.94 -0.48 2.16
CA ALA A 157 6.61 -0.93 2.58
C ALA A 157 6.66 -2.28 3.30
N LEU A 158 7.48 -3.21 2.84
CA LEU A 158 7.58 -4.60 3.34
C LEU A 158 8.41 -4.74 4.62
N ILE A 159 9.42 -3.90 4.86
CA ILE A 159 10.36 -4.06 5.97
C ILE A 159 9.64 -4.15 7.32
N GLY A 160 10.10 -5.08 8.17
CA GLY A 160 9.47 -5.35 9.46
C GLY A 160 8.09 -6.01 9.35
N ALA A 161 7.80 -6.67 8.23
CA ALA A 161 6.64 -7.54 8.01
C ALA A 161 5.31 -6.95 8.50
N PRO A 162 4.88 -5.76 8.01
CA PRO A 162 3.58 -5.23 8.39
C PRO A 162 2.47 -6.14 7.85
N PRO A 163 1.42 -6.45 8.65
CA PRO A 163 0.38 -7.37 8.22
C PRO A 163 -0.51 -6.84 7.08
N LEU A 164 -0.42 -5.58 6.72
CA LEU A 164 -1.14 -4.97 5.61
C LEU A 164 -0.22 -4.09 4.76
N ILE A 165 -0.30 -4.23 3.44
CA ILE A 165 0.37 -3.37 2.46
C ILE A 165 -0.72 -2.76 1.58
N LEU A 166 -0.67 -1.44 1.43
CA LEU A 166 -1.53 -0.67 0.54
C LEU A 166 -0.66 -0.12 -0.60
N ALA A 167 -1.00 -0.45 -1.85
CA ALA A 167 -0.25 -0.06 -3.03
C ALA A 167 -1.14 0.74 -3.99
N ASP A 168 -0.83 2.01 -4.17
CA ASP A 168 -1.57 2.94 -5.04
C ASP A 168 -0.86 3.09 -6.38
N GLU A 169 -1.37 2.44 -7.41
CA GLU A 169 -0.87 2.45 -8.79
C GLU A 169 0.68 2.32 -8.90
N PRO A 170 1.30 1.39 -8.18
CA PRO A 170 2.77 1.39 -8.06
C PRO A 170 3.47 1.01 -9.38
N THR A 171 2.73 0.52 -10.38
CA THR A 171 3.28 0.02 -11.65
C THR A 171 3.01 0.94 -12.84
N SER A 172 2.42 2.11 -12.63
CA SER A 172 1.99 3.03 -13.71
C SER A 172 3.13 3.53 -14.63
N ALA A 173 4.37 3.46 -14.17
CA ALA A 173 5.55 3.91 -14.93
C ALA A 173 6.38 2.75 -15.54
N LEU A 174 5.88 1.51 -15.51
CA LEU A 174 6.58 0.33 -16.02
C LEU A 174 5.97 -0.18 -17.33
N ASP A 175 6.83 -0.77 -18.17
CA ASP A 175 6.37 -1.63 -19.26
C ASP A 175 5.75 -2.94 -18.75
N VAL A 176 5.01 -3.64 -19.61
CA VAL A 176 4.23 -4.85 -19.27
C VAL A 176 5.08 -5.92 -18.58
N VAL A 177 6.26 -6.22 -19.09
CA VAL A 177 7.12 -7.31 -18.58
C VAL A 177 7.65 -6.98 -17.18
N ASN A 178 8.15 -5.76 -17.00
CA ASN A 178 8.67 -5.29 -15.72
C ASN A 178 7.56 -5.12 -14.67
N ARG A 179 6.36 -4.74 -15.11
CA ARG A 179 5.17 -4.61 -14.29
C ARG A 179 4.75 -5.95 -13.68
N ASP A 180 4.56 -6.98 -14.52
CA ASP A 180 4.11 -8.30 -14.07
C ASP A 180 5.16 -8.95 -13.14
N ARG A 181 6.44 -8.81 -13.49
CA ARG A 181 7.54 -9.26 -12.63
C ARG A 181 7.54 -8.56 -11.27
N PHE A 182 7.33 -7.25 -11.23
CA PHE A 182 7.27 -6.50 -9.98
C PHE A 182 6.11 -6.95 -9.10
N VAL A 183 4.91 -7.13 -9.68
CA VAL A 183 3.72 -7.59 -8.93
C VAL A 183 3.97 -8.98 -8.36
N ALA A 184 4.50 -9.92 -9.16
CA ALA A 184 4.83 -11.26 -8.70
C ALA A 184 5.81 -11.24 -7.50
N LEU A 185 6.91 -10.48 -7.61
CA LEU A 185 7.90 -10.34 -6.53
C LEU A 185 7.30 -9.69 -5.27
N LEU A 186 6.47 -8.65 -5.42
CA LEU A 186 5.80 -7.99 -4.29
C LEU A 186 4.89 -8.97 -3.54
N LEU A 187 4.07 -9.72 -4.27
CA LEU A 187 3.14 -10.70 -3.68
C LEU A 187 3.88 -11.87 -3.03
N GLU A 188 4.95 -12.36 -3.66
CA GLU A 188 5.81 -13.41 -3.10
C GLU A 188 6.41 -12.96 -1.75
N GLN A 189 7.00 -11.76 -1.68
CA GLN A 189 7.58 -11.25 -0.44
C GLN A 189 6.50 -10.99 0.64
N ALA A 190 5.32 -10.53 0.25
CA ALA A 190 4.19 -10.34 1.16
C ALA A 190 3.68 -11.69 1.70
N ALA A 191 3.50 -12.70 0.84
CA ALA A 191 3.07 -14.03 1.22
C ALA A 191 4.08 -14.71 2.18
N GLY A 192 5.38 -14.57 1.94
CA GLY A 192 6.45 -15.09 2.80
C GLY A 192 6.41 -14.56 4.25
N THR A 193 5.74 -13.42 4.47
CA THR A 193 5.57 -12.80 5.81
C THR A 193 4.13 -12.86 6.33
N GLY A 194 3.19 -13.46 5.58
CA GLY A 194 1.76 -13.46 5.89
C GLY A 194 1.08 -12.10 5.78
N SER A 195 1.70 -11.15 5.07
CA SER A 195 1.13 -9.82 4.82
C SER A 195 0.02 -9.87 3.78
N SER A 196 -1.07 -9.16 4.01
CA SER A 196 -2.10 -8.92 3.00
C SER A 196 -1.70 -7.72 2.13
N VAL A 197 -2.04 -7.76 0.84
CA VAL A 197 -1.81 -6.66 -0.10
C VAL A 197 -3.15 -6.19 -0.66
N VAL A 198 -3.43 -4.89 -0.54
CA VAL A 198 -4.46 -4.21 -1.33
C VAL A 198 -3.75 -3.43 -2.42
N PHE A 199 -3.95 -3.86 -3.66
CA PHE A 199 -3.28 -3.32 -4.83
C PHE A 199 -4.28 -2.59 -5.71
N VAL A 200 -4.03 -1.32 -5.94
CA VAL A 200 -4.88 -0.47 -6.81
C VAL A 200 -4.20 -0.26 -8.15
N SER A 201 -4.92 -0.48 -9.23
CA SER A 201 -4.47 -0.16 -10.57
C SER A 201 -5.65 0.17 -11.49
N HIS A 202 -5.40 0.94 -12.54
CA HIS A 202 -6.32 1.12 -13.65
C HIS A 202 -6.15 0.07 -14.75
N ASP A 203 -5.13 -0.79 -14.66
CA ASP A 203 -4.85 -1.84 -15.64
C ASP A 203 -5.46 -3.19 -15.22
N PRO A 204 -6.57 -3.63 -15.86
CA PRO A 204 -7.25 -4.85 -15.48
C PRO A 204 -6.45 -6.12 -15.77
N ALA A 205 -5.40 -6.05 -16.62
CA ALA A 205 -4.57 -7.22 -16.93
C ALA A 205 -3.86 -7.78 -15.68
N LEU A 206 -3.61 -6.92 -14.67
CA LEU A 206 -3.00 -7.33 -13.40
C LEU A 206 -3.92 -8.19 -12.53
N ALA A 207 -5.20 -8.24 -12.82
CA ALA A 207 -6.17 -9.01 -12.05
C ALA A 207 -5.78 -10.48 -11.91
N SER A 208 -5.16 -11.07 -12.94
CA SER A 208 -4.74 -12.49 -12.94
C SER A 208 -3.76 -12.87 -11.82
N HIS A 209 -3.08 -11.89 -11.21
CA HIS A 209 -2.16 -12.12 -10.08
C HIS A 209 -2.88 -12.23 -8.73
N PHE A 210 -4.18 -11.94 -8.65
CA PHE A 210 -4.93 -11.82 -7.39
C PHE A 210 -6.13 -12.77 -7.36
N GLY A 211 -6.43 -13.31 -6.19
CA GLY A 211 -7.61 -14.17 -5.99
C GLY A 211 -8.90 -13.40 -5.69
N ASN A 212 -8.77 -12.17 -5.16
CA ASN A 212 -9.93 -11.33 -4.83
C ASN A 212 -9.87 -10.03 -5.64
N HIS A 213 -11.02 -9.62 -6.17
CA HIS A 213 -11.15 -8.45 -7.03
C HIS A 213 -12.29 -7.54 -6.56
N LEU A 214 -12.09 -6.24 -6.70
CA LEU A 214 -13.11 -5.22 -6.45
C LEU A 214 -13.05 -4.19 -7.58
N GLU A 215 -14.15 -4.01 -8.27
CA GLU A 215 -14.30 -2.94 -9.27
C GLU A 215 -14.96 -1.72 -8.61
N LEU A 216 -14.34 -0.56 -8.79
CA LEU A 216 -14.93 0.73 -8.40
C LEU A 216 -15.50 1.39 -9.64
N LEU A 217 -16.83 1.55 -9.65
CA LEU A 217 -17.55 2.26 -10.69
C LEU A 217 -17.55 3.76 -10.41
N THR A 218 -17.68 4.59 -11.45
CA THR A 218 -17.96 6.01 -11.29
C THR A 218 -19.44 6.21 -10.93
N ASP A 219 -19.77 7.26 -10.15
CA ASP A 219 -21.15 7.56 -9.74
C ASP A 219 -22.15 7.67 -10.93
N THR A 220 -21.65 7.89 -12.15
CA THR A 220 -22.45 7.94 -13.38
C THR A 220 -22.93 6.56 -13.83
N GLU A 221 -22.26 5.48 -13.41
CA GLU A 221 -22.56 4.09 -13.77
C GLU A 221 -23.29 3.32 -12.65
N ALA A 222 -23.32 3.90 -11.45
CA ALA A 222 -23.94 3.28 -10.27
C ALA A 222 -25.45 3.52 -10.12
N ASN A 223 -26.07 4.29 -11.04
CA ASN A 223 -27.50 4.57 -11.04
C ASN A 223 -28.05 4.41 -12.47
N PRO A 224 -28.56 3.22 -12.86
CA PRO A 224 -29.30 3.03 -14.11
C PRO A 224 -30.69 3.66 -14.06
#